data_fcfec60e0e2f2e427b084d69abe39c15
#
_entry.id   fcfec60e0e2f2e427b084d69abe39c15
#
_cell.length_a   1.000
_cell.length_b   1.000
_cell.length_c   1.000
_cell.angle_alpha   90.00
_cell.angle_beta   90.00
_cell.angle_gamma   90.00
#
_symmetry.space_group_name_H-M   'P 1'
#
loop_
_entity.id
_entity.type
_entity.pdbx_description
1 polymer ?
#
loop_
_entity_poly.entity_id
_entity_poly.type
_entity_poly.pdbx_seq_one_letter_code
_entity_poly.pdbx_strand_id
1 'polypeptide(L)'
;TTVFMAPTDQGDRLVVIGGALGFVGEREHREDKECLVAPLSHENAQRLRQVFPFTAPRPGLPGGCSMGVGDRLGVATAGHLRVFKRYPQVFPVLAQQSIRELNLTQRSYEEVLDCATFAVFKAGYQGGFGADGDHLKKPEEIEYALRCGYSMITLDCSEHIRGDAADLDHDALAARYQPDPELEAIYLNREIAIAPGITLTFDRDSFMRTVLIYGEAIGFMRDIYARYVEGKPVDFEISIDETMTPTTPLQHYFVANELVRHGVHFASLAPRFCGEFQKGIDYIGDVEQFSRELAVHDAIAKKFGY
;
A
#
# COMPACT_ATOMS: atom_id res chain seq x y z
N THR A 1 28.70 9.03 21.58
CA THR A 1 28.62 7.68 21.00
C THR A 1 28.58 7.79 19.50
N THR A 2 29.36 6.96 18.79
CA THR A 2 29.32 6.83 17.33
C THR A 2 28.78 5.47 16.96
N VAL A 3 27.86 5.42 16.00
CA VAL A 3 27.28 4.17 15.47
C VAL A 3 27.43 4.17 13.96
N PHE A 4 27.92 3.09 13.39
CA PHE A 4 28.06 2.90 11.94
C PHE A 4 27.98 1.42 11.58
N MET A 5 27.84 1.12 10.28
CA MET A 5 27.95 -0.24 9.79
C MET A 5 29.30 -0.47 9.13
N ALA A 6 29.92 -1.61 9.41
CA ALA A 6 31.17 -2.03 8.83
C ALA A 6 31.07 -3.45 8.24
N PRO A 7 31.71 -3.72 7.10
CA PRO A 7 31.84 -5.08 6.58
C PRO A 7 32.80 -5.89 7.44
N THR A 8 32.45 -7.17 7.66
CA THR A 8 33.31 -8.17 8.29
C THR A 8 33.31 -9.43 7.44
N ASP A 9 34.16 -10.41 7.78
CA ASP A 9 34.19 -11.71 7.11
C ASP A 9 32.86 -12.49 7.21
N GLN A 10 32.02 -12.11 8.20
CA GLN A 10 30.70 -12.68 8.42
C GLN A 10 29.54 -11.78 7.92
N GLY A 11 29.82 -10.83 7.03
CA GLY A 11 28.87 -9.82 6.54
C GLY A 11 28.92 -8.52 7.34
N ASP A 12 27.97 -7.63 7.05
CA ASP A 12 27.88 -6.34 7.74
C ASP A 12 27.56 -6.50 9.23
N ARG A 13 28.13 -5.62 10.06
CA ARG A 13 27.84 -5.50 11.49
C ARG A 13 27.60 -4.05 11.88
N LEU A 14 26.83 -3.82 12.92
CA LEU A 14 26.79 -2.52 13.60
C LEU A 14 27.98 -2.41 14.55
N VAL A 15 28.66 -1.29 14.49
CA VAL A 15 29.78 -0.97 15.38
C VAL A 15 29.40 0.26 16.19
N VAL A 16 29.49 0.14 17.51
CA VAL A 16 29.16 1.21 18.46
C VAL A 16 30.40 1.53 19.28
N ILE A 17 30.88 2.78 19.19
CA ILE A 17 32.04 3.29 19.97
C ILE A 17 31.52 4.25 21.03
N GLY A 18 31.83 3.98 22.29
CA GLY A 18 31.35 4.73 23.45
C GLY A 18 30.21 4.00 24.15
N GLY A 19 29.15 4.69 24.60
CA GLY A 19 28.03 4.05 25.27
C GLY A 19 27.24 3.13 24.35
N ALA A 20 26.86 1.94 24.80
CA ALA A 20 26.22 0.90 23.97
C ALA A 20 24.84 1.29 23.41
N LEU A 21 24.19 2.32 23.90
CA LEU A 21 22.85 2.80 23.48
C LEU A 21 21.75 1.72 23.48
N GLY A 22 21.97 0.59 24.18
CA GLY A 22 21.05 -0.52 24.23
C GLY A 22 21.13 -1.50 23.05
N PHE A 23 22.14 -1.39 22.18
CA PHE A 23 22.44 -2.43 21.20
C PHE A 23 23.04 -3.67 21.88
N VAL A 24 22.75 -4.85 21.32
CA VAL A 24 23.20 -6.15 21.82
C VAL A 24 24.26 -6.71 20.88
N GLY A 25 25.43 -7.05 21.43
CA GLY A 25 26.56 -7.55 20.65
C GLY A 25 27.74 -7.93 21.53
N GLU A 26 28.86 -8.20 20.91
CA GLU A 26 30.10 -8.57 21.58
C GLU A 26 31.00 -7.32 21.75
N ARG A 27 31.66 -7.24 22.91
CA ARG A 27 32.63 -6.17 23.17
C ARG A 27 33.99 -6.57 22.64
N GLU A 28 34.59 -5.71 21.86
CA GLU A 28 35.92 -5.88 21.30
C GLU A 28 36.81 -4.67 21.62
N HIS A 29 38.11 -4.91 21.74
CA HIS A 29 39.11 -3.86 21.79
C HIS A 29 39.78 -3.75 20.44
N ARG A 30 39.73 -2.56 19.82
CA ARG A 30 40.42 -2.25 18.57
C ARG A 30 41.13 -0.92 18.69
N GLU A 31 42.43 -0.90 18.44
CA GLU A 31 43.25 0.34 18.46
C GLU A 31 43.01 1.21 19.70
N ASP A 32 43.14 0.63 20.89
CA ASP A 32 42.96 1.29 22.19
C ASP A 32 41.51 1.81 22.47
N LYS A 33 40.52 1.43 21.67
CA LYS A 33 39.11 1.76 21.91
C LYS A 33 38.28 0.52 22.14
N GLU A 34 37.45 0.56 23.17
CA GLU A 34 36.39 -0.42 23.36
C GLU A 34 35.26 -0.13 22.40
N CYS A 35 34.83 -1.09 21.63
CA CYS A 35 33.68 -1.03 20.76
C CYS A 35 32.73 -2.22 20.97
N LEU A 36 31.46 -2.04 20.71
CA LEU A 36 30.47 -3.10 20.62
C LEU A 36 30.28 -3.46 19.15
N VAL A 37 30.47 -4.71 18.80
CA VAL A 37 30.18 -5.28 17.47
C VAL A 37 28.88 -6.06 17.56
N ALA A 38 27.83 -5.55 16.91
CA ALA A 38 26.48 -6.06 17.04
C ALA A 38 25.97 -6.66 15.71
N PRO A 39 25.33 -7.81 15.75
CA PRO A 39 24.73 -8.43 14.56
C PRO A 39 23.56 -7.62 14.04
N LEU A 40 23.20 -7.82 12.76
CA LEU A 40 22.01 -7.21 12.16
C LEU A 40 20.75 -8.01 12.54
N SER A 41 20.49 -8.14 13.83
CA SER A 41 19.34 -8.86 14.38
C SER A 41 18.09 -7.99 14.43
N HIS A 42 16.93 -8.62 14.58
CA HIS A 42 15.64 -7.92 14.79
C HIS A 42 15.69 -6.97 16.00
N GLU A 43 16.25 -7.42 17.13
CA GLU A 43 16.40 -6.61 18.32
C GLU A 43 17.23 -5.33 18.06
N ASN A 44 18.35 -5.48 17.34
CA ASN A 44 19.19 -4.35 16.97
C ASN A 44 18.53 -3.44 15.91
N ALA A 45 17.70 -3.98 15.00
CA ALA A 45 16.90 -3.19 14.09
C ALA A 45 15.83 -2.37 14.82
N GLN A 46 15.11 -2.96 15.78
CA GLN A 46 14.18 -2.24 16.64
C GLN A 46 14.88 -1.13 17.42
N ARG A 47 16.06 -1.42 17.97
CA ARG A 47 16.85 -0.42 18.70
C ARG A 47 17.34 0.69 17.79
N LEU A 48 17.73 0.36 16.56
CA LEU A 48 18.16 1.32 15.56
C LEU A 48 17.03 2.32 15.22
N ARG A 49 15.82 1.84 15.02
CA ARG A 49 14.62 2.68 14.79
C ARG A 49 14.31 3.63 15.95
N GLN A 50 14.56 3.19 17.19
CA GLN A 50 14.37 4.02 18.40
C GLN A 50 15.45 5.10 18.53
N VAL A 51 16.71 4.76 18.28
CA VAL A 51 17.85 5.67 18.45
C VAL A 51 17.98 6.64 17.27
N PHE A 52 17.66 6.18 16.07
CA PHE A 52 17.74 6.93 14.81
C PHE A 52 16.38 6.91 14.09
N PRO A 53 15.43 7.79 14.44
CA PRO A 53 14.05 7.75 13.91
C PRO A 53 13.93 7.77 12.39
N PHE A 54 14.94 8.29 11.66
CA PHE A 54 14.96 8.26 10.20
C PHE A 54 15.06 6.84 9.61
N THR A 55 15.39 5.84 10.42
CA THR A 55 15.44 4.42 10.04
C THR A 55 14.13 3.68 10.29
N ALA A 56 13.14 4.34 10.87
CA ALA A 56 11.78 3.82 11.01
C ALA A 56 10.92 4.22 9.81
N PRO A 57 10.02 3.35 9.34
CA PRO A 57 9.06 3.73 8.32
C PRO A 57 8.04 4.73 8.86
N ARG A 58 7.48 5.53 7.97
CA ARG A 58 6.42 6.50 8.28
C ARG A 58 5.42 6.57 7.14
N PRO A 59 4.19 7.04 7.38
CA PRO A 59 3.26 7.40 6.32
C PRO A 59 3.84 8.52 5.43
N GLY A 60 3.47 8.56 4.18
CA GLY A 60 3.98 9.57 3.26
C GLY A 60 3.32 9.62 1.88
N LEU A 61 2.26 8.84 1.64
CA LEU A 61 1.56 8.84 0.35
C LEU A 61 0.79 10.15 0.08
N PRO A 62 0.03 10.68 1.04
CA PRO A 62 -0.69 11.93 0.80
C PRO A 62 0.26 13.10 0.57
N GLY A 63 0.07 13.81 -0.53
CA GLY A 63 0.73 15.09 -0.80
C GLY A 63 1.95 15.05 -1.70
N GLY A 64 2.19 13.95 -2.43
CA GLY A 64 3.32 13.90 -3.36
C GLY A 64 3.37 12.67 -4.24
N CYS A 65 4.43 12.56 -5.02
CA CYS A 65 4.71 11.38 -5.78
C CYS A 65 5.35 10.31 -4.89
N SER A 66 4.82 9.10 -4.90
CA SER A 66 5.36 7.95 -4.19
C SER A 66 5.64 6.79 -5.14
N MET A 67 6.51 5.88 -4.72
CA MET A 67 6.85 4.68 -5.50
C MET A 67 7.15 3.50 -4.59
N GLY A 68 6.36 2.44 -4.73
CA GLY A 68 6.64 1.14 -4.13
C GLY A 68 7.70 0.39 -4.93
N VAL A 69 8.76 -0.06 -4.26
CA VAL A 69 9.89 -0.73 -4.93
C VAL A 69 10.16 -2.14 -4.43
N GLY A 70 9.59 -2.56 -3.34
CA GLY A 70 9.65 -3.88 -2.75
C GLY A 70 10.96 -4.65 -2.95
N ASP A 71 11.62 -5.01 -1.87
CA ASP A 71 12.83 -5.84 -1.93
C ASP A 71 12.52 -7.24 -1.40
N ARG A 72 12.04 -8.12 -2.29
CA ARG A 72 11.56 -9.47 -1.93
C ARG A 72 12.63 -10.36 -1.29
N LEU A 73 13.91 -10.10 -1.58
CA LEU A 73 15.03 -10.94 -1.14
C LEU A 73 15.97 -10.22 -0.16
N GLY A 74 15.78 -8.93 0.13
CA GLY A 74 16.64 -8.16 1.03
C GLY A 74 17.97 -7.74 0.42
N VAL A 75 18.07 -7.66 -0.91
CA VAL A 75 19.35 -7.37 -1.62
C VAL A 75 19.30 -6.11 -2.48
N ALA A 76 18.14 -5.58 -2.78
CA ALA A 76 17.95 -4.49 -3.75
C ALA A 76 17.86 -3.10 -3.13
N THR A 77 17.48 -2.98 -1.86
CA THR A 77 17.19 -1.70 -1.19
C THR A 77 18.34 -0.69 -1.29
N ALA A 78 19.60 -1.15 -1.20
CA ALA A 78 20.75 -0.26 -1.37
C ALA A 78 20.82 0.38 -2.77
N GLY A 79 20.36 -0.35 -3.80
CA GLY A 79 20.22 0.16 -5.18
C GLY A 79 19.08 1.17 -5.30
N HIS A 80 17.91 0.83 -4.73
CA HIS A 80 16.75 1.71 -4.68
C HIS A 80 17.07 3.05 -4.03
N LEU A 81 17.74 3.05 -2.88
CA LEU A 81 18.12 4.28 -2.16
C LEU A 81 19.05 5.20 -2.96
N ARG A 82 19.89 4.64 -3.84
CA ARG A 82 20.71 5.49 -4.75
C ARG A 82 19.85 6.26 -5.74
N VAL A 83 18.73 5.67 -6.19
CA VAL A 83 17.76 6.35 -7.07
C VAL A 83 17.03 7.46 -6.30
N PHE A 84 16.46 7.16 -5.13
CA PHE A 84 15.70 8.14 -4.35
C PHE A 84 16.56 9.30 -3.81
N LYS A 85 17.86 9.10 -3.60
CA LYS A 85 18.80 10.22 -3.34
C LYS A 85 18.91 11.19 -4.51
N ARG A 86 18.69 10.73 -5.76
CA ARG A 86 18.68 11.59 -6.97
C ARG A 86 17.32 12.22 -7.23
N TYR A 87 16.25 11.59 -6.75
CA TYR A 87 14.87 12.02 -6.93
C TYR A 87 14.16 12.21 -5.58
N PRO A 88 14.59 13.19 -4.78
CA PRO A 88 14.12 13.38 -3.40
C PRO A 88 12.64 13.80 -3.31
N GLN A 89 12.02 14.16 -4.43
CA GLN A 89 10.60 14.49 -4.54
C GLN A 89 9.70 13.25 -4.59
N VAL A 90 10.28 12.05 -4.75
CA VAL A 90 9.53 10.79 -4.76
C VAL A 90 9.69 10.10 -3.41
N PHE A 91 8.59 9.85 -2.71
CA PHE A 91 8.58 9.12 -1.46
C PHE A 91 8.67 7.61 -1.72
N PRO A 92 9.70 6.90 -1.22
CA PRO A 92 9.85 5.47 -1.45
C PRO A 92 9.05 4.64 -0.45
N VAL A 93 8.35 3.59 -0.91
CA VAL A 93 7.89 2.50 -0.07
C VAL A 93 8.88 1.34 -0.25
N LEU A 94 9.82 1.20 0.70
CA LEU A 94 10.98 0.29 0.57
C LEU A 94 10.67 -1.15 1.01
N ALA A 95 9.97 -1.31 2.13
CA ALA A 95 9.49 -2.60 2.60
C ALA A 95 8.06 -2.81 2.08
N GLN A 96 7.88 -3.63 1.07
CA GLN A 96 6.58 -3.93 0.48
C GLN A 96 6.53 -5.43 0.15
N GLN A 97 5.62 -6.15 0.81
CA GLN A 97 5.54 -7.61 0.69
C GLN A 97 4.13 -8.11 1.00
N SER A 98 3.62 -9.02 0.15
CA SER A 98 2.38 -9.74 0.40
C SER A 98 2.62 -11.01 1.22
N ILE A 99 1.57 -11.54 1.86
CA ILE A 99 1.63 -12.85 2.54
C ILE A 99 2.08 -13.97 1.61
N ARG A 100 1.61 -13.95 0.35
CA ARG A 100 2.04 -14.93 -0.67
C ARG A 100 3.55 -14.89 -0.89
N GLU A 101 4.11 -13.69 -0.99
CA GLU A 101 5.55 -13.51 -1.20
C GLU A 101 6.38 -13.87 0.03
N LEU A 102 5.90 -13.56 1.24
CA LEU A 102 6.53 -14.02 2.48
C LEU A 102 6.63 -15.55 2.50
N ASN A 103 5.54 -16.24 2.16
CA ASN A 103 5.51 -17.71 2.11
C ASN A 103 6.47 -18.28 1.05
N LEU A 104 6.53 -17.67 -0.14
CA LEU A 104 7.43 -18.10 -1.23
C LEU A 104 8.90 -17.87 -0.89
N THR A 105 9.22 -16.80 -0.20
CA THR A 105 10.62 -16.44 0.16
C THR A 105 11.05 -16.98 1.52
N GLN A 106 10.11 -17.57 2.28
CA GLN A 106 10.31 -18.02 3.67
C GLN A 106 10.80 -16.89 4.59
N ARG A 107 10.34 -15.65 4.34
CA ARG A 107 10.66 -14.47 5.14
C ARG A 107 9.47 -14.04 6.00
N SER A 108 9.73 -13.20 6.98
CA SER A 108 8.72 -12.56 7.82
C SER A 108 8.63 -11.06 7.54
N TYR A 109 7.56 -10.40 8.01
CA TYR A 109 7.45 -8.93 7.94
C TYR A 109 8.54 -8.23 8.72
N GLU A 110 8.95 -8.80 9.86
CA GLU A 110 10.08 -8.29 10.64
C GLU A 110 11.36 -8.29 9.82
N GLU A 111 11.70 -9.41 9.16
CA GLU A 111 12.92 -9.52 8.35
C GLU A 111 12.91 -8.55 7.16
N VAL A 112 11.76 -8.38 6.49
CA VAL A 112 11.64 -7.44 5.36
C VAL A 112 11.87 -6.01 5.84
N LEU A 113 11.24 -5.60 6.95
CA LEU A 113 11.41 -4.27 7.52
C LEU A 113 12.81 -4.04 8.08
N ASP A 114 13.41 -5.03 8.73
CA ASP A 114 14.76 -4.94 9.30
C ASP A 114 15.81 -4.74 8.19
N CYS A 115 15.68 -5.45 7.06
CA CYS A 115 16.55 -5.23 5.90
C CYS A 115 16.47 -3.79 5.39
N ALA A 116 15.25 -3.23 5.27
CA ALA A 116 15.08 -1.83 4.87
C ALA A 116 15.69 -0.86 5.90
N THR A 117 15.47 -1.11 7.19
CA THR A 117 16.03 -0.32 8.30
C THR A 117 17.56 -0.25 8.22
N PHE A 118 18.23 -1.41 8.11
CA PHE A 118 19.70 -1.46 8.02
C PHE A 118 20.23 -0.81 6.73
N ALA A 119 19.56 -1.01 5.61
CA ALA A 119 19.94 -0.39 4.35
C ALA A 119 19.81 1.14 4.39
N VAL A 120 18.73 1.66 4.97
CA VAL A 120 18.51 3.11 5.19
C VAL A 120 19.60 3.69 6.09
N PHE A 121 19.91 3.02 7.20
CA PHE A 121 20.97 3.45 8.11
C PHE A 121 22.34 3.45 7.43
N LYS A 122 22.71 2.33 6.77
CA LYS A 122 23.99 2.20 6.05
C LYS A 122 24.16 3.26 4.97
N ALA A 123 23.07 3.60 4.26
CA ALA A 123 23.07 4.62 3.24
C ALA A 123 23.05 6.06 3.80
N GLY A 124 22.75 6.27 5.09
CA GLY A 124 22.50 7.58 5.67
C GLY A 124 21.35 8.31 4.98
N TYR A 125 20.29 7.57 4.57
CA TYR A 125 19.15 8.14 3.87
C TYR A 125 18.15 8.71 4.87
N GLN A 126 17.89 10.02 4.80
CA GLN A 126 17.02 10.75 5.73
C GLN A 126 15.73 11.28 5.08
N GLY A 127 15.44 10.92 3.83
CA GLY A 127 14.24 11.35 3.12
C GLY A 127 12.93 10.74 3.67
N GLY A 128 13.04 9.72 4.52
CA GLY A 128 11.91 8.93 5.00
C GLY A 128 11.50 7.85 4.00
N PHE A 129 10.81 6.83 4.49
CA PHE A 129 10.31 5.72 3.66
C PHE A 129 9.07 5.11 4.26
N GLY A 130 8.26 4.45 3.43
CA GLY A 130 7.10 3.66 3.81
C GLY A 130 7.41 2.18 3.90
N ALA A 131 6.56 1.47 4.67
CA ALA A 131 6.52 0.02 4.74
C ALA A 131 5.08 -0.45 4.56
N ASP A 132 4.80 -1.25 3.55
CA ASP A 132 3.49 -1.67 3.10
C ASP A 132 3.25 -3.16 3.32
N GLY A 133 2.21 -3.47 4.11
CA GLY A 133 1.59 -4.78 4.12
C GLY A 133 0.70 -4.92 2.89
N ASP A 134 1.26 -5.49 1.83
CA ASP A 134 0.75 -5.49 0.47
C ASP A 134 -0.29 -6.59 0.27
N HIS A 135 -1.46 -6.27 -0.29
CA HIS A 135 -2.57 -7.19 -0.59
C HIS A 135 -3.02 -8.05 0.60
N LEU A 136 -3.34 -7.42 1.72
CA LEU A 136 -3.86 -8.10 2.91
C LEU A 136 -5.37 -8.33 2.79
N LYS A 137 -5.81 -9.57 3.02
CA LYS A 137 -7.21 -9.99 2.90
C LYS A 137 -7.90 -10.20 4.24
N LYS A 138 -7.12 -10.45 5.29
CA LYS A 138 -7.65 -10.89 6.59
C LYS A 138 -7.25 -9.95 7.72
N PRO A 139 -8.12 -9.79 8.72
CA PRO A 139 -7.83 -9.01 9.92
C PRO A 139 -6.50 -9.38 10.58
N GLU A 140 -6.20 -10.68 10.69
CA GLU A 140 -4.99 -11.17 11.36
C GLU A 140 -3.71 -10.78 10.62
N GLU A 141 -3.77 -10.68 9.30
CA GLU A 141 -2.65 -10.25 8.45
C GLU A 141 -2.37 -8.76 8.67
N ILE A 142 -3.44 -7.95 8.75
CA ILE A 142 -3.36 -6.51 9.04
C ILE A 142 -2.78 -6.27 10.43
N GLU A 143 -3.28 -6.97 11.44
CA GLU A 143 -2.75 -6.89 12.81
C GLU A 143 -1.26 -7.25 12.84
N TYR A 144 -0.86 -8.28 12.11
CA TYR A 144 0.52 -8.71 12.03
C TYR A 144 1.42 -7.62 11.43
N ALA A 145 1.06 -7.07 10.27
CA ALA A 145 1.83 -6.00 9.63
C ALA A 145 1.94 -4.75 10.52
N LEU A 146 0.84 -4.31 11.11
CA LEU A 146 0.82 -3.16 12.02
C LEU A 146 1.66 -3.39 13.28
N ARG A 147 1.62 -4.60 13.87
CA ARG A 147 2.44 -4.96 15.03
C ARG A 147 3.93 -4.94 14.71
N CYS A 148 4.33 -5.30 13.48
CA CYS A 148 5.70 -5.21 13.02
C CYS A 148 6.17 -3.76 12.78
N GLY A 149 5.25 -2.79 12.79
CA GLY A 149 5.55 -1.36 12.58
C GLY A 149 5.44 -0.90 11.14
N TYR A 150 4.66 -1.59 10.31
CA TYR A 150 4.35 -1.16 8.96
C TYR A 150 3.54 0.14 8.98
N SER A 151 3.84 1.04 8.08
CA SER A 151 3.27 2.40 8.00
C SER A 151 2.24 2.56 6.87
N MET A 152 1.99 1.50 6.13
CA MET A 152 1.01 1.43 5.05
C MET A 152 0.38 0.04 5.02
N ILE A 153 -0.90 -0.01 4.67
CA ILE A 153 -1.67 -1.23 4.45
C ILE A 153 -2.37 -1.12 3.11
N THR A 154 -2.16 -2.10 2.24
CA THR A 154 -2.94 -2.32 1.03
C THR A 154 -3.98 -3.39 1.31
N LEU A 155 -5.24 -2.99 1.42
CA LEU A 155 -6.37 -3.90 1.65
C LEU A 155 -6.84 -4.50 0.32
N ASP A 156 -6.77 -5.82 0.19
CA ASP A 156 -7.32 -6.55 -0.95
C ASP A 156 -8.77 -6.98 -0.65
N CYS A 157 -9.70 -6.44 -1.44
CA CYS A 157 -11.14 -6.65 -1.27
C CYS A 157 -11.72 -7.71 -2.23
N SER A 158 -10.90 -8.41 -2.99
CA SER A 158 -11.34 -9.32 -4.06
C SER A 158 -12.31 -10.41 -3.60
N GLU A 159 -12.17 -10.92 -2.38
CA GLU A 159 -13.06 -11.95 -1.83
C GLU A 159 -14.49 -11.43 -1.53
N HIS A 160 -14.67 -10.11 -1.42
CA HIS A 160 -15.95 -9.43 -1.16
C HIS A 160 -16.55 -8.77 -2.39
N ILE A 161 -15.87 -8.79 -3.54
CA ILE A 161 -16.36 -8.25 -4.80
C ILE A 161 -17.12 -9.33 -5.54
N ARG A 162 -18.41 -9.09 -5.80
CA ARG A 162 -19.31 -10.04 -6.44
C ARG A 162 -19.25 -9.95 -7.96
N GLY A 163 -18.16 -10.43 -8.55
CA GLY A 163 -17.94 -10.43 -10.00
C GLY A 163 -19.01 -11.19 -10.82
N ASP A 164 -19.74 -12.12 -10.19
CA ASP A 164 -20.85 -12.85 -10.81
C ASP A 164 -22.05 -11.97 -11.21
N ALA A 165 -22.12 -10.73 -10.70
CA ALA A 165 -23.12 -9.76 -11.12
C ALA A 165 -22.74 -8.96 -12.38
N ALA A 166 -21.51 -9.11 -12.89
CA ALA A 166 -21.02 -8.30 -14.01
C ALA A 166 -21.79 -8.51 -15.33
N ASP A 167 -22.19 -9.75 -15.62
CA ASP A 167 -22.83 -10.13 -16.88
C ASP A 167 -24.34 -10.39 -16.76
N LEU A 168 -24.97 -10.04 -15.61
CA LEU A 168 -26.41 -10.24 -15.41
C LEU A 168 -27.21 -9.31 -16.33
N ASP A 169 -28.30 -9.81 -16.88
CA ASP A 169 -29.30 -9.02 -17.59
C ASP A 169 -30.18 -8.22 -16.62
N HIS A 170 -31.06 -7.36 -17.18
CA HIS A 170 -31.96 -6.51 -16.41
C HIS A 170 -32.82 -7.28 -15.40
N ASP A 171 -33.44 -8.39 -15.84
CA ASP A 171 -34.35 -9.16 -15.00
C ASP A 171 -33.60 -9.82 -13.83
N ALA A 172 -32.41 -10.35 -14.08
CA ALA A 172 -31.57 -10.96 -13.07
C ALA A 172 -31.00 -9.91 -12.09
N LEU A 173 -30.64 -8.72 -12.57
CA LEU A 173 -30.25 -7.60 -11.71
C LEU A 173 -31.41 -7.18 -10.82
N ALA A 174 -32.59 -6.96 -11.39
CA ALA A 174 -33.80 -6.54 -10.65
C ALA A 174 -34.23 -7.59 -9.61
N ALA A 175 -34.07 -8.89 -9.92
CA ALA A 175 -34.38 -9.95 -8.99
C ALA A 175 -33.45 -10.07 -7.78
N ARG A 176 -32.17 -9.65 -7.93
CA ARG A 176 -31.16 -9.69 -6.87
C ARG A 176 -31.05 -8.39 -6.08
N TYR A 177 -31.31 -7.25 -6.74
CA TYR A 177 -31.17 -5.94 -6.13
C TYR A 177 -32.25 -5.71 -5.07
N GLN A 178 -31.83 -5.29 -3.89
CA GLN A 178 -32.73 -4.84 -2.85
C GLN A 178 -32.79 -3.31 -2.91
N PRO A 179 -33.97 -2.70 -3.13
CA PRO A 179 -34.11 -1.26 -3.24
C PRO A 179 -33.61 -0.52 -2.00
N ASP A 180 -32.75 0.46 -2.22
CA ASP A 180 -32.28 1.41 -1.22
C ASP A 180 -32.63 2.83 -1.68
N PRO A 181 -33.73 3.42 -1.17
CA PRO A 181 -34.18 4.75 -1.62
C PRO A 181 -33.18 5.86 -1.38
N GLU A 182 -32.36 5.77 -0.33
CA GLU A 182 -31.33 6.77 -0.05
C GLU A 182 -30.22 6.68 -1.11
N LEU A 183 -29.74 5.49 -1.37
CA LEU A 183 -28.68 5.25 -2.35
C LEU A 183 -29.16 5.58 -3.77
N GLU A 184 -30.41 5.17 -4.13
CA GLU A 184 -31.03 5.52 -5.41
C GLU A 184 -31.14 7.04 -5.60
N ALA A 185 -31.52 7.79 -4.57
CA ALA A 185 -31.62 9.25 -4.65
C ALA A 185 -30.27 9.95 -4.89
N ILE A 186 -29.17 9.32 -4.49
CA ILE A 186 -27.82 9.86 -4.69
C ILE A 186 -27.33 9.64 -6.11
N TYR A 187 -27.54 8.44 -6.64
CA TYR A 187 -26.87 8.00 -7.87
C TYR A 187 -27.78 7.90 -9.10
N LEU A 188 -29.00 7.39 -8.93
CA LEU A 188 -29.84 6.98 -10.06
C LEU A 188 -30.29 8.17 -10.90
N ASN A 189 -29.98 8.14 -12.21
CA ASN A 189 -30.29 9.16 -13.19
C ASN A 189 -29.82 10.58 -12.80
N ARG A 190 -28.72 10.67 -12.04
CA ARG A 190 -28.08 11.94 -11.69
C ARG A 190 -26.89 12.18 -12.61
N GLU A 191 -26.76 13.41 -13.08
CA GLU A 191 -25.54 13.88 -13.73
C GLU A 191 -24.50 14.25 -12.67
N ILE A 192 -23.43 13.48 -12.64
CA ILE A 192 -22.34 13.61 -11.68
C ILE A 192 -21.14 14.25 -12.39
N ALA A 193 -20.92 15.52 -12.17
CA ALA A 193 -19.76 16.21 -12.70
C ALA A 193 -18.47 15.75 -12.00
N ILE A 194 -17.53 15.20 -12.74
CA ILE A 194 -16.22 14.76 -12.25
C ILE A 194 -15.18 15.87 -12.46
N ALA A 195 -15.04 16.33 -13.70
CA ALA A 195 -14.13 17.40 -14.11
C ALA A 195 -14.74 18.12 -15.31
N PRO A 196 -14.18 19.25 -15.76
CA PRO A 196 -14.63 19.90 -16.99
C PRO A 196 -14.67 18.93 -18.19
N GLY A 197 -15.85 18.73 -18.76
CA GLY A 197 -16.07 17.81 -19.87
C GLY A 197 -16.19 16.32 -19.49
N ILE A 198 -16.14 15.98 -18.20
CA ILE A 198 -16.32 14.59 -17.73
C ILE A 198 -17.52 14.56 -16.77
N THR A 199 -18.58 13.88 -17.22
CA THR A 199 -19.80 13.67 -16.45
C THR A 199 -20.13 12.18 -16.45
N LEU A 200 -20.51 11.63 -15.30
CA LEU A 200 -20.98 10.27 -15.13
C LEU A 200 -22.48 10.27 -14.86
N THR A 201 -23.17 9.23 -15.36
CA THR A 201 -24.60 9.05 -15.08
C THR A 201 -24.87 7.55 -14.91
N PHE A 202 -25.49 7.19 -13.79
CA PHE A 202 -25.97 5.84 -13.57
C PHE A 202 -27.39 5.70 -14.11
N ASP A 203 -27.56 4.85 -15.13
CA ASP A 203 -28.86 4.30 -15.42
C ASP A 203 -29.21 3.20 -14.39
N ARG A 204 -30.44 2.64 -14.50
CA ARG A 204 -30.88 1.66 -13.51
C ARG A 204 -30.03 0.38 -13.50
N ASP A 205 -29.62 -0.11 -14.66
CA ASP A 205 -28.86 -1.36 -14.75
C ASP A 205 -27.42 -1.20 -14.27
N SER A 206 -26.74 -0.13 -14.69
CA SER A 206 -25.39 0.18 -14.23
C SER A 206 -25.34 0.45 -12.73
N PHE A 207 -26.39 1.09 -12.18
CA PHE A 207 -26.52 1.34 -10.75
C PHE A 207 -26.71 0.01 -9.97
N MET A 208 -27.73 -0.79 -10.32
CA MET A 208 -27.98 -2.06 -9.65
C MET A 208 -26.77 -3.00 -9.72
N ARG A 209 -26.15 -3.09 -10.89
CA ARG A 209 -24.92 -3.87 -11.11
C ARG A 209 -23.79 -3.42 -10.19
N THR A 210 -23.54 -2.14 -10.11
CA THR A 210 -22.48 -1.56 -9.28
C THR A 210 -22.70 -1.86 -7.79
N VAL A 211 -23.94 -1.67 -7.31
CA VAL A 211 -24.31 -1.98 -5.92
C VAL A 211 -24.13 -3.46 -5.62
N LEU A 212 -24.58 -4.36 -6.52
CA LEU A 212 -24.42 -5.80 -6.34
C LEU A 212 -22.96 -6.24 -6.32
N ILE A 213 -22.10 -5.63 -7.14
CA ILE A 213 -20.68 -5.97 -7.21
C ILE A 213 -19.93 -5.50 -5.97
N TYR A 214 -20.14 -4.24 -5.52
CA TYR A 214 -19.26 -3.60 -4.53
C TYR A 214 -19.90 -3.38 -3.16
N GLY A 215 -21.20 -3.58 -2.98
CA GLY A 215 -21.88 -3.28 -1.71
C GLY A 215 -21.31 -4.02 -0.51
N GLU A 216 -21.03 -5.33 -0.66
CA GLU A 216 -20.38 -6.13 0.40
C GLU A 216 -18.95 -5.69 0.65
N ALA A 217 -18.19 -5.44 -0.42
CA ALA A 217 -16.80 -4.99 -0.31
C ALA A 217 -16.68 -3.65 0.42
N ILE A 218 -17.58 -2.69 0.17
CA ILE A 218 -17.61 -1.41 0.88
C ILE A 218 -17.87 -1.61 2.37
N GLY A 219 -18.77 -2.53 2.74
CA GLY A 219 -18.97 -2.90 4.13
C GLY A 219 -17.71 -3.41 4.79
N PHE A 220 -17.00 -4.33 4.13
CA PHE A 220 -15.72 -4.87 4.59
C PHE A 220 -14.64 -3.78 4.73
N MET A 221 -14.48 -2.91 3.73
CA MET A 221 -13.52 -1.79 3.76
C MET A 221 -13.74 -0.87 4.96
N ARG A 222 -15.01 -0.55 5.26
CA ARG A 222 -15.41 0.29 6.40
C ARG A 222 -15.07 -0.37 7.74
N ASP A 223 -15.36 -1.67 7.87
CA ASP A 223 -15.07 -2.44 9.08
C ASP A 223 -13.58 -2.51 9.36
N ILE A 224 -12.78 -2.76 8.33
CA ILE A 224 -11.31 -2.78 8.45
C ILE A 224 -10.78 -1.40 8.82
N TYR A 225 -11.23 -0.35 8.14
CA TYR A 225 -10.82 1.01 8.44
C TYR A 225 -11.09 1.38 9.90
N ALA A 226 -12.31 1.19 10.37
CA ALA A 226 -12.72 1.54 11.73
C ALA A 226 -11.92 0.78 12.81
N ARG A 227 -11.58 -0.50 12.55
CA ARG A 227 -10.86 -1.33 13.55
C ARG A 227 -9.35 -1.11 13.55
N TYR A 228 -8.76 -0.92 12.38
CA TYR A 228 -7.31 -1.05 12.22
C TYR A 228 -6.59 0.21 11.76
N VAL A 229 -7.28 1.15 11.13
CA VAL A 229 -6.65 2.31 10.47
C VAL A 229 -7.07 3.63 11.11
N GLU A 230 -8.34 3.80 11.47
CA GLU A 230 -8.87 5.06 11.98
C GLU A 230 -8.06 5.58 13.18
N GLY A 231 -7.62 6.84 13.09
CA GLY A 231 -6.84 7.52 14.12
C GLY A 231 -5.40 7.05 14.27
N LYS A 232 -4.91 6.14 13.40
CA LYS A 232 -3.51 5.69 13.42
C LYS A 232 -2.70 6.37 12.30
N PRO A 233 -1.39 6.58 12.50
CA PRO A 233 -0.50 7.13 11.47
C PRO A 233 -0.13 6.04 10.45
N VAL A 234 -1.09 5.63 9.62
CA VAL A 234 -0.95 4.57 8.62
C VAL A 234 -1.57 5.06 7.32
N ASP A 235 -0.85 4.98 6.22
CA ASP A 235 -1.41 5.15 4.89
C ASP A 235 -2.28 3.93 4.56
N PHE A 236 -3.48 4.18 4.05
CA PHE A 236 -4.43 3.13 3.70
C PHE A 236 -4.68 3.14 2.20
N GLU A 237 -4.30 2.06 1.55
CA GLU A 237 -4.66 1.76 0.17
C GLU A 237 -5.77 0.73 0.12
N ILE A 238 -6.67 0.89 -0.84
CA ILE A 238 -7.76 -0.05 -1.11
C ILE A 238 -7.58 -0.59 -2.51
N SER A 239 -7.37 -1.91 -2.65
CA SER A 239 -7.26 -2.60 -3.92
C SER A 239 -8.58 -3.26 -4.29
N ILE A 240 -9.07 -2.93 -5.49
CA ILE A 240 -10.23 -3.54 -6.15
C ILE A 240 -9.87 -4.06 -7.55
N ASP A 241 -8.58 -4.30 -7.81
CA ASP A 241 -8.03 -4.66 -9.13
C ASP A 241 -7.95 -6.17 -9.35
N GLU A 242 -7.92 -7.00 -8.30
CA GLU A 242 -7.92 -8.46 -8.43
C GLU A 242 -9.33 -9.00 -8.73
N THR A 243 -9.93 -8.58 -9.85
CA THR A 243 -11.27 -8.97 -10.32
C THR A 243 -11.20 -9.58 -11.72
N MET A 244 -12.28 -10.25 -12.17
CA MET A 244 -12.32 -10.85 -13.51
C MET A 244 -12.56 -9.81 -14.62
N THR A 245 -13.23 -8.71 -14.30
CA THR A 245 -13.59 -7.65 -15.25
C THR A 245 -12.94 -6.32 -14.86
N PRO A 246 -12.62 -5.45 -15.83
CA PRO A 246 -12.14 -4.10 -15.54
C PRO A 246 -13.15 -3.32 -14.68
N THR A 247 -12.64 -2.47 -13.80
CA THR A 247 -13.43 -1.52 -13.02
C THR A 247 -13.84 -0.36 -13.92
N THR A 248 -15.13 -0.17 -14.15
CA THR A 248 -15.61 0.98 -14.93
C THR A 248 -15.45 2.31 -14.14
N PRO A 249 -15.40 3.46 -14.83
CA PRO A 249 -15.40 4.76 -14.14
C PRO A 249 -16.58 4.97 -13.20
N LEU A 250 -17.77 4.45 -13.54
CA LEU A 250 -18.94 4.48 -12.64
C LEU A 250 -18.70 3.71 -11.35
N GLN A 251 -18.15 2.50 -11.46
CA GLN A 251 -17.81 1.65 -10.31
C GLN A 251 -16.73 2.28 -9.44
N HIS A 252 -15.67 2.82 -10.05
CA HIS A 252 -14.61 3.54 -9.34
C HIS A 252 -15.18 4.74 -8.56
N TYR A 253 -15.99 5.58 -9.22
CA TYR A 253 -16.64 6.71 -8.57
C TYR A 253 -17.53 6.26 -7.41
N PHE A 254 -18.34 5.22 -7.61
CA PHE A 254 -19.24 4.70 -6.58
C PHE A 254 -18.48 4.26 -5.33
N VAL A 255 -17.43 3.43 -5.50
CA VAL A 255 -16.61 2.96 -4.38
C VAL A 255 -15.97 4.14 -3.64
N ALA A 256 -15.32 5.05 -4.35
CA ALA A 256 -14.69 6.22 -3.74
C ALA A 256 -15.69 7.11 -3.00
N ASN A 257 -16.84 7.39 -3.62
CA ASN A 257 -17.87 8.24 -3.02
C ASN A 257 -18.50 7.61 -1.78
N GLU A 258 -18.81 6.31 -1.81
CA GLU A 258 -19.37 5.63 -0.64
C GLU A 258 -18.37 5.57 0.53
N LEU A 259 -17.10 5.31 0.24
CA LEU A 259 -16.06 5.34 1.27
C LEU A 259 -15.98 6.72 1.94
N VAL A 260 -15.91 7.78 1.14
CA VAL A 260 -15.87 9.18 1.66
C VAL A 260 -17.13 9.53 2.43
N ARG A 261 -18.33 9.16 1.92
CA ARG A 261 -19.62 9.37 2.62
C ARG A 261 -19.65 8.71 3.99
N HIS A 262 -18.96 7.59 4.13
CA HIS A 262 -18.88 6.87 5.40
C HIS A 262 -17.66 7.23 6.26
N GLY A 263 -16.94 8.29 5.92
CA GLY A 263 -15.81 8.79 6.71
C GLY A 263 -14.53 7.95 6.60
N VAL A 264 -14.42 7.08 5.59
CA VAL A 264 -13.19 6.34 5.33
C VAL A 264 -12.18 7.24 4.65
N HIS A 265 -11.02 7.41 5.26
CA HIS A 265 -9.88 8.12 4.68
C HIS A 265 -8.88 7.11 4.10
N PHE A 266 -8.58 7.25 2.83
CA PHE A 266 -7.61 6.39 2.14
C PHE A 266 -6.65 7.24 1.31
N ALA A 267 -5.43 6.75 1.17
CA ALA A 267 -4.35 7.43 0.45
C ALA A 267 -4.33 7.07 -1.03
N SER A 268 -4.86 5.89 -1.39
CA SER A 268 -5.00 5.43 -2.77
C SER A 268 -6.13 4.40 -2.89
N LEU A 269 -6.68 4.31 -4.11
CA LEU A 269 -7.64 3.30 -4.52
C LEU A 269 -7.19 2.74 -5.87
N ALA A 270 -6.93 1.43 -5.93
CA ALA A 270 -6.41 0.74 -7.10
C ALA A 270 -7.54 0.03 -7.87
N PRO A 271 -8.07 0.61 -8.97
CA PRO A 271 -9.03 -0.05 -9.84
C PRO A 271 -8.32 -0.97 -10.84
N ARG A 272 -9.02 -1.99 -11.34
CA ARG A 272 -8.55 -2.77 -12.49
C ARG A 272 -8.79 -2.01 -13.78
N PHE A 273 -7.70 -1.65 -14.46
CA PHE A 273 -7.78 -1.04 -15.79
C PHE A 273 -8.05 -2.08 -16.88
N CYS A 274 -8.50 -1.60 -18.06
CA CYS A 274 -8.65 -2.45 -19.24
C CYS A 274 -7.31 -3.00 -19.72
N GLY A 275 -7.34 -4.14 -20.44
CA GLY A 275 -6.14 -4.84 -20.91
C GLY A 275 -5.39 -5.60 -19.83
N GLU A 276 -4.16 -5.98 -20.13
CA GLU A 276 -3.31 -6.76 -19.22
C GLU A 276 -1.96 -6.09 -19.00
N PHE A 277 -1.56 -6.06 -17.72
CA PHE A 277 -0.26 -5.59 -17.26
C PHE A 277 0.51 -6.78 -16.69
N GLN A 278 1.56 -7.20 -17.36
CA GLN A 278 2.40 -8.32 -16.92
C GLN A 278 3.84 -7.85 -16.78
N LYS A 279 4.57 -8.45 -15.82
CA LYS A 279 5.98 -8.12 -15.58
C LYS A 279 6.83 -8.59 -16.75
N GLY A 280 7.68 -7.70 -17.29
CA GLY A 280 8.70 -8.05 -18.28
C GLY A 280 8.23 -8.13 -19.73
N ILE A 281 6.97 -7.75 -20.01
CA ILE A 281 6.44 -7.63 -21.36
C ILE A 281 5.70 -6.31 -21.56
N ASP A 282 5.46 -5.93 -22.81
CA ASP A 282 4.65 -4.76 -23.15
C ASP A 282 3.17 -4.96 -22.75
N TYR A 283 2.46 -3.85 -22.58
CA TYR A 283 1.02 -3.85 -22.33
C TYR A 283 0.26 -4.61 -23.42
N ILE A 284 -0.70 -5.44 -23.03
CA ILE A 284 -1.57 -6.20 -23.92
C ILE A 284 -2.96 -5.57 -23.89
N GLY A 285 -3.35 -4.94 -24.98
CA GLY A 285 -4.66 -4.30 -25.13
C GLY A 285 -4.64 -3.08 -26.05
N ASP A 286 -5.75 -2.34 -26.08
CA ASP A 286 -5.87 -1.08 -26.79
C ASP A 286 -5.32 0.08 -25.93
N VAL A 287 -4.13 0.58 -26.29
CA VAL A 287 -3.45 1.67 -25.59
C VAL A 287 -4.25 2.98 -25.62
N GLU A 288 -4.99 3.24 -26.70
CA GLU A 288 -5.81 4.45 -26.81
C GLU A 288 -7.03 4.37 -25.89
N GLN A 289 -7.68 3.20 -25.81
CA GLN A 289 -8.75 2.94 -24.85
C GLN A 289 -8.23 3.11 -23.43
N PHE A 290 -7.12 2.46 -23.10
CA PHE A 290 -6.51 2.58 -21.78
C PHE A 290 -6.22 4.03 -21.41
N SER A 291 -5.64 4.80 -22.32
CA SER A 291 -5.31 6.22 -22.08
C SER A 291 -6.56 7.07 -21.83
N ARG A 292 -7.65 6.82 -22.57
CA ARG A 292 -8.93 7.53 -22.36
C ARG A 292 -9.56 7.18 -21.01
N GLU A 293 -9.61 5.89 -20.66
CA GLU A 293 -10.18 5.43 -19.41
C GLU A 293 -9.35 5.89 -18.21
N LEU A 294 -8.02 5.78 -18.27
CA LEU A 294 -7.11 6.26 -17.25
C LEU A 294 -7.32 7.75 -16.95
N ALA A 295 -7.54 8.56 -17.96
CA ALA A 295 -7.80 10.00 -17.78
C ALA A 295 -9.09 10.24 -16.94
N VAL A 296 -10.11 9.40 -17.10
CA VAL A 296 -11.34 9.49 -16.30
C VAL A 296 -11.11 9.00 -14.88
N HIS A 297 -10.38 7.90 -14.71
CA HIS A 297 -10.00 7.39 -13.38
C HIS A 297 -9.13 8.39 -12.60
N ASP A 298 -8.16 9.02 -13.26
CA ASP A 298 -7.33 10.10 -12.70
C ASP A 298 -8.18 11.31 -12.26
N ALA A 299 -9.16 11.70 -13.08
CA ALA A 299 -10.07 12.79 -12.74
C ALA A 299 -10.94 12.45 -11.50
N ILE A 300 -11.37 11.19 -11.36
CA ILE A 300 -12.08 10.71 -10.18
C ILE A 300 -11.18 10.78 -8.94
N ALA A 301 -9.95 10.25 -9.03
CA ALA A 301 -8.99 10.29 -7.93
C ALA A 301 -8.72 11.73 -7.47
N LYS A 302 -8.45 12.65 -8.40
CA LYS A 302 -8.27 14.07 -8.12
C LYS A 302 -9.48 14.72 -7.47
N LYS A 303 -10.70 14.34 -7.87
CA LYS A 303 -11.94 14.86 -7.27
C LYS A 303 -12.04 14.50 -5.79
N PHE A 304 -11.60 13.33 -5.40
CA PHE A 304 -11.63 12.85 -4.00
C PHE A 304 -10.33 13.15 -3.24
N GLY A 305 -9.25 13.55 -3.90
CA GLY A 305 -8.00 14.00 -3.28
C GLY A 305 -7.05 12.89 -2.87
N TYR A 306 -7.07 11.78 -3.57
CA TYR A 306 -6.13 10.66 -3.38
C TYR A 306 -5.31 10.39 -4.64
#